data_4f0af4a693404d2bbfbe24f5ae35837f
#
_entry.id   4f0af4a693404d2bbfbe24f5ae35837f
#
_cell.length_a   1.000
_cell.length_b   1.000
_cell.length_c   1.000
_cell.angle_alpha   90.00
_cell.angle_beta   90.00
_cell.angle_gamma   90.00
#
_symmetry.space_group_name_H-M   'P 1'
#
loop_
_entity.id
_entity.type
_entity.pdbx_description
1 polymer ?
#
loop_
_entity_poly.entity_id
_entity_poly.type
_entity_poly.pdbx_seq_one_letter_code
_entity_poly.pdbx_strand_id
1 'polypeptide(L)'
;MHVAVTESERYAARDIHGMDVLHEALMSFMTFSAPFLLSRPRLSRNCAAAAVLLCAAALCATSTAQAARAYVSNEDEHTVTVIDTDRNAVVATIAVGKRPRGLQLSHDQSRLYVALSGLPKCPPSVADEECEKLGRDLKADGVAAVDTRTLKVTQVFSAGSDPEQFDLSADGRLFVANEDSATATVIDVKTGKVIARVPVGKEPEGVRISPDGKWVLVTNESDNSISIVDSHTLKVMRSVTVGKRPRDIAFTPDGKTAYVSGEFDSSLYRIRVPEGTPVERVVQLRQEARPMSVRLDAKRKRLYVSTGRGGTVAVIDIAGTPKLLQEVKVGARPWGMALSADGARLYTANGPSNDVSVIDTATLTVISTIPVGRSPWGVAVSR
;
A
#
# COMPACT_ATOMS: atom_id res chain seq x y z
N MET A 1 -42.48 21.66 -42.93
CA MET A 1 -42.75 21.17 -41.56
C MET A 1 -42.56 19.67 -41.60
N HIS A 2 -41.30 19.24 -41.50
CA HIS A 2 -40.93 17.82 -41.51
C HIS A 2 -40.32 17.52 -40.12
N VAL A 3 -40.98 16.65 -39.41
CA VAL A 3 -40.54 16.15 -38.11
C VAL A 3 -39.58 14.98 -38.38
N ALA A 4 -38.36 15.11 -37.94
CA ALA A 4 -37.37 14.03 -37.97
C ALA A 4 -37.61 13.13 -36.75
N VAL A 5 -37.86 11.86 -36.99
CA VAL A 5 -37.93 10.79 -35.99
C VAL A 5 -36.53 10.23 -35.82
N THR A 6 -36.02 10.30 -34.60
CA THR A 6 -34.70 9.81 -34.23
C THR A 6 -34.68 8.28 -34.08
N GLU A 7 -33.57 7.69 -34.54
CA GLU A 7 -33.21 6.27 -34.46
C GLU A 7 -32.90 5.78 -33.01
N SER A 8 -33.90 5.61 -32.18
CA SER A 8 -33.69 4.99 -30.86
C SER A 8 -34.65 3.87 -30.48
N GLU A 9 -35.44 3.35 -31.44
CA GLU A 9 -36.40 2.26 -31.18
C GLU A 9 -36.19 1.00 -32.04
N ARG A 10 -34.94 0.53 -32.19
CA ARG A 10 -34.66 -0.77 -32.84
C ARG A 10 -33.55 -1.56 -32.14
N TYR A 11 -33.65 -1.76 -30.85
CA TYR A 11 -32.82 -2.77 -30.15
C TYR A 11 -33.52 -3.27 -28.87
N ALA A 12 -34.72 -3.85 -29.05
CA ALA A 12 -35.40 -4.59 -27.99
C ALA A 12 -36.29 -5.68 -28.62
N ALA A 13 -35.69 -6.70 -29.23
CA ALA A 13 -36.35 -7.97 -29.56
C ALA A 13 -35.34 -8.96 -30.16
N ARG A 14 -34.46 -9.52 -29.35
CA ARG A 14 -33.69 -10.77 -29.59
C ARG A 14 -32.93 -11.10 -28.35
N ASP A 15 -33.53 -11.93 -27.49
CA ASP A 15 -32.85 -12.89 -26.60
C ASP A 15 -33.89 -13.50 -25.65
N ILE A 16 -34.85 -14.23 -26.20
CA ILE A 16 -35.68 -15.20 -25.46
C ILE A 16 -35.75 -16.47 -26.30
N HIS A 17 -34.61 -17.13 -26.54
CA HIS A 17 -34.59 -18.49 -27.15
C HIS A 17 -33.36 -19.29 -26.68
N GLY A 18 -32.81 -19.02 -25.49
CA GLY A 18 -31.65 -19.72 -24.96
C GLY A 18 -31.88 -20.53 -23.66
N MET A 19 -33.10 -20.62 -23.15
CA MET A 19 -33.35 -21.33 -21.88
C MET A 19 -34.13 -22.64 -21.97
N ASP A 20 -34.55 -23.08 -23.14
CA ASP A 20 -35.34 -24.34 -23.29
C ASP A 20 -34.52 -25.58 -23.68
N VAL A 21 -33.23 -25.47 -23.91
CA VAL A 21 -32.39 -26.62 -24.31
C VAL A 21 -31.73 -27.36 -23.15
N LEU A 22 -31.76 -26.80 -21.93
CA LEU A 22 -31.11 -27.42 -20.75
C LEU A 22 -32.08 -28.27 -19.89
N HIS A 23 -33.36 -28.29 -20.18
CA HIS A 23 -34.34 -29.05 -19.40
C HIS A 23 -34.64 -30.45 -19.97
N GLU A 24 -34.38 -30.72 -21.25
CA GLU A 24 -34.60 -32.05 -21.86
C GLU A 24 -33.41 -33.01 -21.71
N ALA A 25 -32.22 -32.55 -21.36
CA ALA A 25 -31.04 -33.41 -21.19
C ALA A 25 -30.95 -34.12 -19.84
N LEU A 26 -31.80 -33.79 -18.87
CA LEU A 26 -31.78 -34.38 -17.52
C LEU A 26 -32.85 -35.43 -17.24
N MET A 27 -33.78 -35.65 -18.16
CA MET A 27 -34.89 -36.61 -17.96
C MET A 27 -34.78 -37.91 -18.78
N SER A 28 -33.69 -38.12 -19.53
CA SER A 28 -33.56 -39.31 -20.42
C SER A 28 -32.67 -40.42 -19.84
N PHE A 29 -32.35 -40.40 -18.56
CA PHE A 29 -31.48 -41.42 -17.92
C PHE A 29 -32.15 -42.26 -16.83
N MET A 30 -33.46 -42.31 -16.77
CA MET A 30 -34.17 -43.20 -15.82
C MET A 30 -35.27 -44.03 -16.50
N THR A 31 -34.91 -44.98 -17.36
CA THR A 31 -35.74 -46.18 -17.59
C THR A 31 -34.89 -47.28 -18.25
N PHE A 32 -34.20 -48.08 -17.49
CA PHE A 32 -33.83 -49.43 -17.87
C PHE A 32 -34.06 -50.35 -16.70
N SER A 33 -35.18 -51.04 -16.71
CA SER A 33 -35.53 -52.15 -15.82
C SER A 33 -34.94 -53.46 -16.40
N ALA A 34 -34.04 -54.10 -15.69
CA ALA A 34 -33.79 -55.53 -15.86
C ALA A 34 -33.44 -56.13 -14.49
N PRO A 35 -34.01 -57.28 -14.15
CA PRO A 35 -33.78 -57.93 -12.85
C PRO A 35 -32.53 -58.82 -12.89
N PHE A 36 -31.52 -58.51 -12.09
CA PHE A 36 -30.46 -59.45 -11.77
C PHE A 36 -30.41 -59.71 -10.28
N LEU A 37 -30.81 -60.92 -9.91
CA LEU A 37 -30.55 -61.48 -8.59
C LEU A 37 -29.04 -61.63 -8.40
N LEU A 38 -28.46 -60.88 -7.54
CA LEU A 38 -27.15 -61.18 -6.98
C LEU A 38 -27.09 -60.86 -5.50
N SER A 39 -26.63 -61.83 -4.74
CA SER A 39 -26.42 -61.92 -3.32
C SER A 39 -25.81 -60.67 -2.69
N ARG A 40 -26.44 -60.19 -1.65
CA ARG A 40 -25.94 -59.10 -0.78
C ARG A 40 -24.67 -59.52 -0.01
N PRO A 41 -23.51 -58.90 -0.22
CA PRO A 41 -22.43 -59.04 0.73
C PRO A 41 -22.82 -58.30 2.02
N ARG A 42 -22.71 -58.97 3.17
CA ARG A 42 -22.80 -58.36 4.51
C ARG A 42 -21.62 -57.39 4.66
N LEU A 43 -21.84 -56.09 4.44
CA LEU A 43 -20.87 -55.06 4.88
C LEU A 43 -20.80 -55.11 6.41
N SER A 44 -19.62 -55.41 6.92
CA SER A 44 -19.35 -55.42 8.35
C SER A 44 -19.57 -54.02 8.92
N ARG A 45 -20.16 -53.94 10.12
CA ARG A 45 -20.46 -52.68 10.84
C ARG A 45 -19.25 -51.78 11.06
N ASN A 46 -18.03 -52.26 10.79
CA ASN A 46 -16.78 -51.55 10.98
C ASN A 46 -16.43 -50.61 9.80
N CYS A 47 -16.98 -50.82 8.58
CA CYS A 47 -16.72 -49.90 7.46
C CYS A 47 -17.57 -48.64 7.50
N ALA A 48 -18.76 -48.67 8.13
CA ALA A 48 -19.59 -47.49 8.28
C ALA A 48 -19.01 -46.48 9.28
N ALA A 49 -18.35 -46.98 10.34
CA ALA A 49 -17.70 -46.11 11.34
C ALA A 49 -16.46 -45.40 10.80
N ALA A 50 -15.69 -46.08 9.90
CA ALA A 50 -14.51 -45.47 9.28
C ALA A 50 -14.87 -44.37 8.25
N ALA A 51 -15.99 -44.53 7.52
CA ALA A 51 -16.43 -43.53 6.55
C ALA A 51 -16.99 -42.26 7.24
N VAL A 52 -17.64 -42.40 8.39
CA VAL A 52 -18.14 -41.25 9.17
C VAL A 52 -16.98 -40.49 9.84
N LEU A 53 -15.94 -41.18 10.29
CA LEU A 53 -14.73 -40.55 10.87
C LEU A 53 -13.90 -39.83 9.82
N LEU A 54 -13.82 -40.31 8.60
CA LEU A 54 -13.12 -39.64 7.49
C LEU A 54 -13.87 -38.39 6.99
N CYS A 55 -15.21 -38.41 6.97
CA CYS A 55 -16.00 -37.21 6.67
C CYS A 55 -15.98 -36.16 7.79
N ALA A 56 -15.91 -36.56 9.05
CA ALA A 56 -15.76 -35.62 10.16
C ALA A 56 -14.37 -34.96 10.20
N ALA A 57 -13.33 -35.67 9.81
CA ALA A 57 -11.96 -35.12 9.70
C ALA A 57 -11.80 -34.16 8.51
N ALA A 58 -12.54 -34.35 7.40
CA ALA A 58 -12.52 -33.46 6.25
C ALA A 58 -13.28 -32.15 6.45
N LEU A 59 -14.21 -32.09 7.42
CA LEU A 59 -14.99 -30.89 7.75
C LEU A 59 -14.29 -29.95 8.76
N CYS A 60 -13.17 -30.38 9.37
CA CYS A 60 -12.41 -29.55 10.31
C CYS A 60 -11.21 -28.79 9.70
N ALA A 61 -10.96 -28.92 8.40
CA ALA A 61 -10.02 -28.06 7.71
C ALA A 61 -10.73 -26.76 7.25
N THR A 62 -11.36 -26.06 8.20
CA THR A 62 -11.66 -24.65 7.97
C THR A 62 -10.31 -23.94 7.92
N SER A 63 -9.85 -23.65 6.70
CA SER A 63 -8.81 -22.67 6.47
C SER A 63 -9.30 -21.39 7.19
N THR A 64 -8.81 -21.15 8.40
CA THR A 64 -9.03 -19.88 9.07
C THR A 64 -8.34 -18.85 8.18
N ALA A 65 -9.13 -18.15 7.34
CA ALA A 65 -8.62 -16.99 6.65
C ALA A 65 -7.97 -16.13 7.73
N GLN A 66 -6.67 -15.89 7.61
CA GLN A 66 -5.96 -15.08 8.58
C GLN A 66 -6.59 -13.69 8.54
N ALA A 67 -7.06 -13.21 9.68
CA ALA A 67 -7.64 -11.86 9.78
C ALA A 67 -6.68 -10.84 9.17
N ALA A 68 -7.22 -9.90 8.41
CA ALA A 68 -6.43 -8.84 7.82
C ALA A 68 -5.69 -8.06 8.91
N ARG A 69 -4.45 -7.68 8.64
CA ARG A 69 -3.57 -7.00 9.61
C ARG A 69 -3.10 -5.66 9.08
N ALA A 70 -3.02 -4.69 9.96
CA ALA A 70 -2.26 -3.47 9.71
C ALA A 70 -0.93 -3.55 10.47
N TYR A 71 0.13 -3.11 9.82
CA TYR A 71 1.49 -3.05 10.35
C TYR A 71 1.88 -1.58 10.43
N VAL A 72 2.41 -1.16 11.56
CA VAL A 72 2.76 0.25 11.85
C VAL A 72 4.18 0.31 12.35
N SER A 73 5.06 1.02 11.65
CA SER A 73 6.43 1.27 12.11
C SER A 73 6.45 2.33 13.21
N ASN A 74 7.14 2.06 14.33
CA ASN A 74 7.29 2.95 15.47
C ASN A 74 8.74 3.39 15.55
N GLU A 75 9.03 4.59 15.06
CA GLU A 75 10.39 5.08 14.82
C GLU A 75 11.23 5.10 16.11
N ASP A 76 10.67 5.64 17.20
CA ASP A 76 11.40 5.84 18.47
C ASP A 76 11.41 4.59 19.38
N GLU A 77 10.66 3.54 19.05
CA GLU A 77 10.69 2.26 19.76
C GLU A 77 11.40 1.15 19.01
N HIS A 78 11.81 1.41 17.75
CA HIS A 78 12.53 0.42 16.94
C HIS A 78 11.70 -0.84 16.68
N THR A 79 10.37 -0.69 16.61
CA THR A 79 9.40 -1.79 16.50
C THR A 79 8.41 -1.58 15.36
N VAL A 80 7.71 -2.66 15.02
CA VAL A 80 6.48 -2.62 14.22
C VAL A 80 5.34 -3.16 15.06
N THR A 81 4.27 -2.38 15.23
CA THR A 81 3.02 -2.82 15.84
C THR A 81 2.16 -3.55 14.81
N VAL A 82 1.58 -4.68 15.19
CA VAL A 82 0.63 -5.45 14.37
C VAL A 82 -0.77 -5.30 14.95
N ILE A 83 -1.70 -4.84 14.11
CA ILE A 83 -3.09 -4.58 14.46
C ILE A 83 -3.98 -5.59 13.73
N ASP A 84 -4.89 -6.24 14.45
CA ASP A 84 -6.04 -6.95 13.87
C ASP A 84 -7.06 -5.91 13.38
N THR A 85 -7.33 -5.89 12.07
CA THR A 85 -8.17 -4.86 11.46
C THR A 85 -9.66 -5.07 11.72
N ASP A 86 -10.10 -6.28 12.04
CA ASP A 86 -11.50 -6.56 12.35
C ASP A 86 -11.86 -6.08 13.75
N ARG A 87 -10.90 -6.25 14.70
CA ARG A 87 -11.06 -5.87 16.10
C ARG A 87 -10.55 -4.47 16.41
N ASN A 88 -9.79 -3.85 15.51
CA ASN A 88 -9.04 -2.61 15.73
C ASN A 88 -8.19 -2.70 17.02
N ALA A 89 -7.49 -3.80 17.20
CA ALA A 89 -6.71 -4.09 18.40
C ALA A 89 -5.28 -4.51 18.06
N VAL A 90 -4.33 -4.08 18.89
CA VAL A 90 -2.94 -4.53 18.80
C VAL A 90 -2.87 -6.01 19.20
N VAL A 91 -2.26 -6.82 18.34
CA VAL A 91 -2.09 -8.27 18.54
C VAL A 91 -0.65 -8.71 18.71
N ALA A 92 0.30 -7.90 18.28
CA ALA A 92 1.73 -8.17 18.43
C ALA A 92 2.57 -6.90 18.27
N THR A 93 3.81 -6.96 18.75
CA THR A 93 4.87 -5.98 18.50
C THR A 93 6.13 -6.74 18.08
N ILE A 94 6.80 -6.27 17.03
CA ILE A 94 7.96 -6.89 16.41
C ILE A 94 9.16 -5.96 16.58
N ALA A 95 10.23 -6.38 17.21
CA ALA A 95 11.50 -5.67 17.18
C ALA A 95 12.12 -5.86 15.78
N VAL A 96 12.34 -4.77 15.04
CA VAL A 96 12.78 -4.82 13.64
C VAL A 96 14.16 -4.21 13.40
N GLY A 97 14.61 -3.30 14.23
CA GLY A 97 15.86 -2.55 14.08
C GLY A 97 15.66 -1.06 14.30
N LYS A 98 16.72 -0.27 14.19
CA LYS A 98 16.68 1.16 14.52
C LYS A 98 15.79 1.95 13.57
N ARG A 99 15.05 2.90 14.14
CA ARG A 99 14.25 3.91 13.44
C ARG A 99 13.52 3.35 12.22
N PRO A 100 12.57 2.39 12.38
CA PRO A 100 11.78 1.89 11.27
C PRO A 100 10.88 2.99 10.70
N ARG A 101 10.91 3.18 9.37
CA ARG A 101 10.17 4.22 8.65
C ARG A 101 9.22 3.61 7.63
N GLY A 102 9.51 3.73 6.33
CA GLY A 102 8.70 3.15 5.27
C GLY A 102 8.55 1.64 5.42
N LEU A 103 7.34 1.13 5.15
CA LEU A 103 7.10 -0.30 5.20
C LEU A 103 6.08 -0.75 4.14
N GLN A 104 6.25 -1.97 3.64
CA GLN A 104 5.42 -2.54 2.59
C GLN A 104 5.39 -4.06 2.65
N LEU A 105 4.23 -4.63 2.35
CA LEU A 105 4.07 -6.08 2.20
C LEU A 105 4.54 -6.55 0.82
N SER A 106 5.09 -7.76 0.76
CA SER A 106 5.31 -8.46 -0.51
C SER A 106 3.98 -8.72 -1.22
N HIS A 107 4.01 -8.93 -2.54
CA HIS A 107 2.81 -9.19 -3.33
C HIS A 107 2.02 -10.43 -2.85
N ASP A 108 2.73 -11.46 -2.39
CA ASP A 108 2.16 -12.68 -1.80
C ASP A 108 1.84 -12.54 -0.30
N GLN A 109 2.16 -11.36 0.30
CA GLN A 109 1.96 -11.00 1.70
C GLN A 109 2.70 -11.88 2.71
N SER A 110 3.61 -12.73 2.25
CA SER A 110 4.41 -13.58 3.13
C SER A 110 5.50 -12.83 3.89
N ARG A 111 5.86 -11.64 3.40
CA ARG A 111 6.91 -10.79 4.00
C ARG A 111 6.44 -9.34 4.15
N LEU A 112 6.88 -8.74 5.23
CA LEU A 112 6.84 -7.30 5.44
C LEU A 112 8.27 -6.77 5.34
N TYR A 113 8.49 -5.82 4.45
CA TYR A 113 9.74 -5.07 4.35
C TYR A 113 9.63 -3.78 5.15
N VAL A 114 10.72 -3.37 5.81
CA VAL A 114 10.75 -2.19 6.68
C VAL A 114 12.07 -1.46 6.49
N ALA A 115 12.05 -0.20 6.08
CA ALA A 115 13.23 0.65 6.01
C ALA A 115 13.71 1.00 7.42
N LEU A 116 15.02 0.89 7.64
CA LEU A 116 15.68 1.13 8.91
C LEU A 116 16.74 2.20 8.74
N SER A 117 16.87 3.12 9.72
CA SER A 117 17.88 4.15 9.71
C SER A 117 18.76 4.10 10.98
N GLY A 118 20.05 4.14 10.77
CA GLY A 118 21.04 4.27 11.84
C GLY A 118 21.36 5.71 12.24
N LEU A 119 20.75 6.68 11.56
CA LEU A 119 20.92 8.09 11.88
C LEU A 119 20.19 8.42 13.20
N PRO A 120 20.77 9.21 14.11
CA PRO A 120 20.05 9.64 15.29
C PRO A 120 18.90 10.59 14.90
N LYS A 121 17.76 10.48 15.60
CA LYS A 121 16.67 11.43 15.43
C LYS A 121 17.01 12.73 16.13
N CYS A 122 17.07 13.80 15.37
CA CYS A 122 17.37 15.11 15.93
C CYS A 122 16.08 15.90 16.19
N PRO A 123 15.90 16.39 17.41
CA PRO A 123 14.84 17.37 17.68
C PRO A 123 15.06 18.62 16.85
N PRO A 124 14.00 19.32 16.42
CA PRO A 124 14.11 20.56 15.65
C PRO A 124 14.85 21.70 16.37
N SER A 125 15.11 21.53 17.67
CA SER A 125 15.86 22.48 18.51
C SER A 125 17.36 22.24 18.50
N VAL A 126 17.83 21.14 17.90
CA VAL A 126 19.25 20.79 17.80
C VAL A 126 19.72 21.17 16.40
N ALA A 127 20.82 21.91 16.31
CA ALA A 127 21.41 22.25 15.03
C ALA A 127 21.94 21.00 14.32
N ASP A 128 21.90 20.97 12.99
CA ASP A 128 22.31 19.80 12.19
C ASP A 128 23.75 19.37 12.51
N GLU A 129 24.65 20.33 12.72
CA GLU A 129 26.05 20.07 13.11
C GLU A 129 26.23 19.37 14.49
N GLU A 130 25.29 19.60 15.42
CA GLU A 130 25.26 18.92 16.70
C GLU A 130 24.62 17.53 16.57
N CYS A 131 23.66 17.41 15.69
CA CYS A 131 23.03 16.15 15.35
C CYS A 131 24.03 15.15 14.77
N GLU A 132 24.86 15.58 13.85
CA GLU A 132 25.91 14.76 13.25
C GLU A 132 26.90 14.21 14.30
N LYS A 133 27.13 14.95 15.42
CA LYS A 133 27.98 14.50 16.51
C LYS A 133 27.40 13.37 17.36
N LEU A 134 26.10 13.11 17.28
CA LEU A 134 25.45 12.06 18.07
C LEU A 134 25.84 10.64 17.66
N GLY A 135 26.63 10.51 16.62
CA GLY A 135 27.14 9.23 16.12
C GLY A 135 26.10 8.44 15.29
N ARG A 136 26.51 8.15 14.10
CA ARG A 136 25.71 7.35 13.15
C ARG A 136 26.06 5.88 13.25
N ASP A 137 25.06 5.02 13.30
CA ASP A 137 25.24 3.58 13.22
C ASP A 137 24.96 3.08 11.79
N LEU A 138 25.95 3.22 10.92
CA LEU A 138 25.85 2.80 9.51
C LEU A 138 25.48 1.32 9.33
N LYS A 139 25.69 0.47 10.34
CA LYS A 139 25.33 -0.94 10.29
C LYS A 139 23.83 -1.18 10.51
N ALA A 140 23.13 -0.19 11.04
CA ALA A 140 21.70 -0.25 11.25
C ALA A 140 20.90 0.19 10.02
N ASP A 141 21.54 0.87 9.04
CA ASP A 141 20.92 1.26 7.78
C ASP A 141 20.58 0.03 6.92
N GLY A 142 19.34 -0.07 6.46
CA GLY A 142 18.93 -1.18 5.60
C GLY A 142 17.43 -1.34 5.42
N VAL A 143 17.04 -2.45 4.84
CA VAL A 143 15.63 -2.86 4.75
C VAL A 143 15.50 -4.24 5.41
N ALA A 144 14.77 -4.30 6.53
CA ALA A 144 14.46 -5.56 7.19
C ALA A 144 13.34 -6.30 6.46
N ALA A 145 13.48 -7.62 6.34
CA ALA A 145 12.41 -8.52 5.90
C ALA A 145 11.89 -9.31 7.10
N VAL A 146 10.61 -9.16 7.39
CA VAL A 146 9.88 -9.85 8.45
C VAL A 146 8.99 -10.91 7.84
N ASP A 147 9.05 -12.14 8.32
CA ASP A 147 8.08 -13.19 7.96
C ASP A 147 6.74 -12.87 8.66
N THR A 148 5.66 -12.70 7.88
CA THR A 148 4.36 -12.23 8.40
C THR A 148 3.62 -13.30 9.22
N ARG A 149 3.97 -14.56 9.06
CA ARG A 149 3.39 -15.67 9.82
C ARG A 149 4.05 -15.82 11.19
N THR A 150 5.38 -15.77 11.23
CA THR A 150 6.17 -15.97 12.47
C THR A 150 6.43 -14.66 13.20
N LEU A 151 6.24 -13.51 12.54
CA LEU A 151 6.50 -12.16 13.04
C LEU A 151 7.97 -11.99 13.48
N LYS A 152 8.90 -12.60 12.74
CA LYS A 152 10.34 -12.53 13.02
C LYS A 152 11.08 -11.89 11.85
N VAL A 153 12.08 -11.07 12.15
CA VAL A 153 13.04 -10.61 11.14
C VAL A 153 13.84 -11.81 10.64
N THR A 154 13.84 -12.02 9.34
CA THR A 154 14.55 -13.13 8.68
C THR A 154 15.84 -12.68 8.01
N GLN A 155 15.90 -11.41 7.61
CA GLN A 155 17.03 -10.83 6.89
C GLN A 155 17.00 -9.32 7.00
N VAL A 156 18.18 -8.68 6.90
CA VAL A 156 18.30 -7.24 6.66
C VAL A 156 19.15 -7.05 5.41
N PHE A 157 18.60 -6.33 4.43
CA PHE A 157 19.29 -5.96 3.19
C PHE A 157 20.06 -4.67 3.42
N SER A 158 21.31 -4.60 2.96
CA SER A 158 22.06 -3.34 2.94
C SER A 158 21.49 -2.44 1.84
N ALA A 159 20.87 -1.33 2.20
CA ALA A 159 20.16 -0.47 1.27
C ALA A 159 20.88 0.84 0.91
N GLY A 160 21.85 1.25 1.67
CA GLY A 160 22.55 2.53 1.54
C GLY A 160 22.45 3.33 2.83
N SER A 161 22.47 4.65 2.72
CA SER A 161 22.59 5.58 3.82
C SER A 161 21.24 6.27 4.09
N ASP A 162 20.74 6.14 5.31
CA ASP A 162 19.45 6.69 5.76
C ASP A 162 18.28 6.32 4.84
N PRO A 163 17.87 5.03 4.77
CA PRO A 163 16.73 4.60 3.98
C PRO A 163 15.42 5.19 4.51
N GLU A 164 14.67 5.88 3.64
CA GLU A 164 13.38 6.49 3.98
C GLU A 164 12.21 5.64 3.56
N GLN A 165 11.91 5.66 2.28
CA GLN A 165 10.87 4.86 1.67
C GLN A 165 11.42 3.99 0.55
N PHE A 166 10.63 3.02 0.17
CA PHE A 166 10.95 2.11 -0.94
C PHE A 166 9.66 1.61 -1.58
N ASP A 167 9.81 1.02 -2.77
CA ASP A 167 8.74 0.25 -3.40
C ASP A 167 9.28 -1.07 -3.94
N LEU A 168 8.41 -2.08 -4.00
CA LEU A 168 8.72 -3.45 -4.43
C LEU A 168 8.12 -3.73 -5.80
N SER A 169 8.97 -3.98 -6.80
CA SER A 169 8.52 -4.37 -8.12
C SER A 169 7.98 -5.80 -8.17
N ALA A 170 7.16 -6.10 -9.18
CA ALA A 170 6.57 -7.43 -9.37
C ALA A 170 7.63 -8.52 -9.62
N ASP A 171 8.80 -8.16 -10.14
CA ASP A 171 9.93 -9.06 -10.38
C ASP A 171 10.85 -9.24 -9.15
N GLY A 172 10.50 -8.64 -8.00
CA GLY A 172 11.20 -8.83 -6.74
C GLY A 172 12.42 -7.93 -6.54
N ARG A 173 12.39 -6.71 -7.08
CA ARG A 173 13.41 -5.69 -6.81
C ARG A 173 12.85 -4.61 -5.87
N LEU A 174 13.59 -4.30 -4.81
CA LEU A 174 13.34 -3.12 -3.98
C LEU A 174 14.06 -1.91 -4.61
N PHE A 175 13.34 -0.80 -4.72
CA PHE A 175 13.90 0.50 -5.06
C PHE A 175 13.82 1.36 -3.79
N VAL A 176 14.97 1.69 -3.21
CA VAL A 176 15.07 2.30 -1.87
C VAL A 176 15.65 3.70 -1.99
N ALA A 177 14.91 4.71 -1.54
CA ALA A 177 15.43 6.07 -1.42
C ALA A 177 16.39 6.17 -0.23
N ASN A 178 17.57 6.72 -0.47
CA ASN A 178 18.61 6.94 0.55
C ASN A 178 18.89 8.43 0.65
N GLU A 179 18.36 9.04 1.70
CA GLU A 179 18.30 10.49 1.87
C GLU A 179 19.69 11.15 1.76
N ASP A 180 20.65 10.67 2.55
CA ASP A 180 21.97 11.28 2.63
C ASP A 180 22.87 11.08 1.41
N SER A 181 22.62 10.06 0.59
CA SER A 181 23.51 9.72 -0.53
C SER A 181 23.00 10.18 -1.89
N ALA A 182 21.84 10.83 -1.95
CA ALA A 182 21.19 11.25 -3.19
C ALA A 182 21.07 10.10 -4.22
N THR A 183 20.76 8.88 -3.73
CA THR A 183 20.64 7.69 -4.57
C THR A 183 19.34 6.91 -4.30
N ALA A 184 18.86 6.23 -5.33
CA ALA A 184 17.93 5.13 -5.19
C ALA A 184 18.70 3.81 -5.35
N THR A 185 18.77 3.00 -4.28
CA THR A 185 19.42 1.68 -4.35
C THR A 185 18.43 0.63 -4.84
N VAL A 186 18.87 -0.20 -5.77
CA VAL A 186 18.08 -1.31 -6.31
C VAL A 186 18.62 -2.63 -5.75
N ILE A 187 17.76 -3.41 -5.09
CA ILE A 187 18.12 -4.66 -4.41
C ILE A 187 17.26 -5.79 -4.97
N ASP A 188 17.87 -6.90 -5.34
CA ASP A 188 17.19 -8.16 -5.64
C ASP A 188 16.87 -8.86 -4.31
N VAL A 189 15.59 -9.00 -3.97
CA VAL A 189 15.17 -9.61 -2.69
C VAL A 189 15.43 -11.11 -2.61
N LYS A 190 15.56 -11.80 -3.75
CA LYS A 190 15.82 -13.22 -3.81
C LYS A 190 17.28 -13.55 -3.47
N THR A 191 18.20 -12.75 -3.98
CA THR A 191 19.64 -12.94 -3.79
C THR A 191 20.21 -12.08 -2.67
N GLY A 192 19.51 -11.05 -2.25
CA GLY A 192 19.97 -10.04 -1.29
C GLY A 192 21.02 -9.08 -1.85
N LYS A 193 21.30 -9.13 -3.15
CA LYS A 193 22.36 -8.33 -3.76
C LYS A 193 21.85 -6.97 -4.19
N VAL A 194 22.69 -5.95 -3.98
CA VAL A 194 22.53 -4.65 -4.61
C VAL A 194 22.83 -4.79 -6.10
N ILE A 195 21.84 -4.48 -6.94
CA ILE A 195 21.95 -4.50 -8.40
C ILE A 195 22.56 -3.18 -8.92
N ALA A 196 22.07 -2.06 -8.37
CA ALA A 196 22.50 -0.73 -8.76
C ALA A 196 22.31 0.29 -7.65
N ARG A 197 23.05 1.40 -7.77
CA ARG A 197 22.78 2.67 -7.08
C ARG A 197 22.56 3.71 -8.14
N VAL A 198 21.32 4.16 -8.28
CA VAL A 198 20.89 5.13 -9.28
C VAL A 198 21.01 6.52 -8.69
N PRO A 199 21.90 7.39 -9.21
CA PRO A 199 21.95 8.78 -8.77
C PRO A 199 20.61 9.47 -9.10
N VAL A 200 20.01 10.12 -8.10
CA VAL A 200 18.78 10.90 -8.21
C VAL A 200 19.01 12.32 -7.70
N GLY A 201 17.98 13.09 -7.39
CA GLY A 201 18.18 14.40 -6.76
C GLY A 201 18.49 14.30 -5.26
N LYS A 202 18.69 15.45 -4.62
CA LYS A 202 19.07 15.58 -3.21
C LYS A 202 17.93 15.26 -2.27
N GLU A 203 18.25 14.59 -1.16
CA GLU A 203 17.28 14.14 -0.15
C GLU A 203 16.12 13.37 -0.77
N PRO A 204 16.40 12.21 -1.40
CA PRO A 204 15.33 11.38 -1.95
C PRO A 204 14.53 10.74 -0.82
N GLU A 205 13.18 10.84 -0.88
CA GLU A 205 12.30 10.28 0.15
C GLU A 205 11.29 9.29 -0.42
N GLY A 206 10.29 9.77 -1.14
CA GLY A 206 9.21 8.93 -1.68
C GLY A 206 9.64 8.16 -2.91
N VAL A 207 9.33 6.87 -2.95
CA VAL A 207 9.54 6.00 -4.11
C VAL A 207 8.25 5.32 -4.48
N ARG A 208 7.87 5.33 -5.76
CA ARG A 208 6.74 4.54 -6.28
C ARG A 208 7.05 4.00 -7.66
N ILE A 209 6.68 2.75 -7.87
CA ILE A 209 6.75 2.07 -9.16
C ILE A 209 5.40 2.21 -9.87
N SER A 210 5.43 2.51 -11.17
CA SER A 210 4.20 2.55 -11.96
C SER A 210 3.52 1.17 -11.99
N PRO A 211 2.18 1.09 -12.09
CA PRO A 211 1.45 -0.18 -12.08
C PRO A 211 1.89 -1.18 -13.17
N ASP A 212 2.41 -0.69 -14.30
CA ASP A 212 2.96 -1.53 -15.38
C ASP A 212 4.43 -1.94 -15.14
N GLY A 213 5.04 -1.49 -14.03
CA GLY A 213 6.40 -1.80 -13.63
C GLY A 213 7.50 -1.09 -14.43
N LYS A 214 7.18 -0.21 -15.38
CA LYS A 214 8.18 0.39 -16.29
C LYS A 214 8.92 1.58 -15.70
N TRP A 215 8.25 2.34 -14.83
CA TRP A 215 8.76 3.60 -14.31
C TRP A 215 8.86 3.57 -12.80
N VAL A 216 9.92 4.14 -12.29
CA VAL A 216 10.09 4.40 -10.86
C VAL A 216 10.21 5.91 -10.68
N LEU A 217 9.34 6.47 -9.87
CA LEU A 217 9.39 7.87 -9.49
C LEU A 217 10.00 8.01 -8.11
N VAL A 218 10.95 8.93 -7.97
CA VAL A 218 11.61 9.25 -6.70
C VAL A 218 11.45 10.73 -6.44
N THR A 219 10.86 11.11 -5.29
CA THR A 219 10.82 12.51 -4.86
C THR A 219 12.16 12.94 -4.31
N ASN A 220 12.64 14.14 -4.65
CA ASN A 220 13.88 14.73 -4.18
C ASN A 220 13.54 16.03 -3.45
N GLU A 221 13.58 15.99 -2.13
CA GLU A 221 13.04 17.06 -1.28
C GLU A 221 13.75 18.39 -1.50
N SER A 222 15.07 18.39 -1.33
CA SER A 222 15.88 19.62 -1.42
C SER A 222 15.98 20.17 -2.84
N ASP A 223 15.85 19.32 -3.86
CA ASP A 223 15.84 19.76 -5.27
C ASP A 223 14.43 20.16 -5.74
N ASN A 224 13.40 20.00 -4.93
CA ASN A 224 12.01 20.29 -5.31
C ASN A 224 11.63 19.59 -6.62
N SER A 225 12.07 18.35 -6.80
CA SER A 225 11.94 17.64 -8.07
C SER A 225 11.52 16.18 -7.89
N ILE A 226 11.18 15.55 -9.00
CA ILE A 226 11.00 14.12 -9.12
C ILE A 226 11.96 13.58 -10.16
N SER A 227 12.71 12.54 -9.81
CA SER A 227 13.44 11.72 -10.77
C SER A 227 12.53 10.65 -11.35
N ILE A 228 12.42 10.57 -12.68
CA ILE A 228 11.71 9.52 -13.41
C ILE A 228 12.76 8.53 -13.92
N VAL A 229 12.76 7.33 -13.36
CA VAL A 229 13.75 6.28 -13.65
C VAL A 229 13.09 5.19 -14.50
N ASP A 230 13.76 4.76 -15.55
CA ASP A 230 13.39 3.55 -16.27
C ASP A 230 13.80 2.33 -15.45
N SER A 231 12.82 1.51 -15.08
CA SER A 231 13.03 0.38 -14.16
C SER A 231 13.88 -0.75 -14.74
N HIS A 232 14.00 -0.84 -16.06
CA HIS A 232 14.78 -1.85 -16.76
C HIS A 232 16.23 -1.44 -16.93
N THR A 233 16.43 -0.22 -17.45
CA THR A 233 17.79 0.30 -17.71
C THR A 233 18.43 0.91 -16.47
N LEU A 234 17.65 1.16 -15.43
CA LEU A 234 18.06 1.80 -14.17
C LEU A 234 18.71 3.16 -14.39
N LYS A 235 18.23 3.92 -15.40
CA LYS A 235 18.70 5.26 -15.72
C LYS A 235 17.61 6.29 -15.43
N VAL A 236 18.02 7.43 -14.91
CA VAL A 236 17.14 8.60 -14.81
C VAL A 236 16.89 9.12 -16.21
N MET A 237 15.65 9.05 -16.64
CA MET A 237 15.20 9.56 -17.94
C MET A 237 14.92 11.05 -17.90
N ARG A 238 14.42 11.54 -16.76
CA ARG A 238 14.09 12.95 -16.54
C ARG A 238 14.18 13.28 -15.05
N SER A 239 14.48 14.55 -14.79
CA SER A 239 14.20 15.21 -13.51
C SER A 239 13.22 16.34 -13.79
N VAL A 240 12.13 16.41 -13.00
CA VAL A 240 11.02 17.33 -13.21
C VAL A 240 10.80 18.13 -11.95
N THR A 241 10.90 19.46 -12.03
CA THR A 241 10.57 20.33 -10.90
C THR A 241 9.06 20.25 -10.63
N VAL A 242 8.71 19.98 -9.38
CA VAL A 242 7.33 19.98 -8.87
C VAL A 242 7.21 20.95 -7.71
N GLY A 243 6.24 20.83 -6.85
CA GLY A 243 6.11 21.68 -5.67
C GLY A 243 7.30 21.67 -4.72
N LYS A 244 7.27 22.51 -3.69
CA LYS A 244 8.34 22.60 -2.70
C LYS A 244 8.32 21.43 -1.73
N ARG A 245 9.46 20.75 -1.60
CA ARG A 245 9.69 19.59 -0.75
C ARG A 245 8.69 18.48 -1.05
N PRO A 246 8.79 17.83 -2.23
CA PRO A 246 7.89 16.74 -2.58
C PRO A 246 8.16 15.50 -1.71
N ARG A 247 7.06 14.88 -1.18
CA ARG A 247 7.14 13.79 -0.20
C ARG A 247 6.73 12.43 -0.74
N ASP A 248 5.52 12.29 -1.21
CA ASP A 248 4.97 10.99 -1.60
C ASP A 248 4.25 11.08 -2.95
N ILE A 249 4.04 9.93 -3.56
CA ILE A 249 3.54 9.77 -4.92
C ILE A 249 2.39 8.75 -4.92
N ALA A 250 1.33 9.02 -5.68
CA ALA A 250 0.29 8.05 -5.98
C ALA A 250 0.02 7.99 -7.47
N PHE A 251 0.19 6.81 -8.08
CA PHE A 251 -0.14 6.57 -9.47
C PHE A 251 -1.63 6.33 -9.68
N THR A 252 -2.15 6.75 -10.84
CA THR A 252 -3.40 6.22 -11.38
C THR A 252 -3.23 4.76 -11.80
N PRO A 253 -4.30 3.93 -11.80
CA PRO A 253 -4.19 2.51 -12.15
C PRO A 253 -3.63 2.23 -13.53
N ASP A 254 -3.79 3.16 -14.48
CA ASP A 254 -3.23 3.05 -15.84
C ASP A 254 -1.74 3.44 -15.94
N GLY A 255 -1.15 3.91 -14.81
CA GLY A 255 0.24 4.32 -14.73
C GLY A 255 0.61 5.60 -15.47
N LYS A 256 -0.37 6.27 -16.11
CA LYS A 256 -0.11 7.44 -16.97
C LYS A 256 -0.09 8.77 -16.23
N THR A 257 -0.55 8.78 -15.00
CA THR A 257 -0.63 9.98 -14.16
C THR A 257 -0.12 9.67 -12.76
N ALA A 258 0.61 10.58 -12.18
CA ALA A 258 1.01 10.54 -10.78
C ALA A 258 0.60 11.83 -10.06
N TYR A 259 0.13 11.68 -8.83
CA TYR A 259 -0.13 12.76 -7.89
C TYR A 259 1.00 12.83 -6.88
N VAL A 260 1.43 14.04 -6.56
CA VAL A 260 2.61 14.31 -5.72
C VAL A 260 2.27 15.35 -4.67
N SER A 261 2.59 15.06 -3.42
CA SER A 261 2.45 16.03 -2.33
C SER A 261 3.66 16.97 -2.28
N GLY A 262 3.40 18.28 -2.16
CA GLY A 262 4.42 19.31 -1.91
C GLY A 262 4.26 19.84 -0.49
N GLU A 263 5.17 19.48 0.40
CA GLU A 263 5.05 19.79 1.83
C GLU A 263 5.06 21.30 2.09
N PHE A 264 6.08 22.00 1.59
CA PHE A 264 6.33 23.38 1.99
C PHE A 264 5.44 24.40 1.31
N ASP A 265 4.82 24.07 0.19
CA ASP A 265 3.82 24.91 -0.47
C ASP A 265 2.39 24.42 -0.25
N SER A 266 2.21 23.42 0.62
CA SER A 266 0.89 22.87 1.01
C SER A 266 0.00 22.55 -0.18
N SER A 267 0.57 21.93 -1.22
CA SER A 267 -0.10 21.69 -2.49
C SER A 267 -0.06 20.21 -2.88
N LEU A 268 -0.99 19.84 -3.76
CA LEU A 268 -0.95 18.57 -4.47
C LEU A 268 -0.76 18.86 -5.96
N TYR A 269 0.16 18.14 -6.58
CA TYR A 269 0.51 18.25 -7.98
C TYR A 269 0.09 17.02 -8.77
N ARG A 270 -0.10 17.18 -10.06
CA ARG A 270 -0.32 16.12 -11.03
C ARG A 270 0.70 16.23 -12.15
N ILE A 271 1.28 15.09 -12.53
CA ILE A 271 2.20 14.98 -13.67
C ILE A 271 1.79 13.82 -14.57
N ARG A 272 2.10 13.90 -15.85
CA ARG A 272 2.01 12.76 -16.77
C ARG A 272 3.29 11.93 -16.70
N VAL A 273 3.16 10.62 -16.87
CA VAL A 273 4.30 9.69 -16.83
C VAL A 273 4.35 8.91 -18.14
N PRO A 274 5.52 8.84 -18.80
CA PRO A 274 6.84 9.28 -18.32
C PRO A 274 7.23 10.71 -18.68
N GLU A 275 6.39 11.50 -19.32
CA GLU A 275 6.74 12.82 -19.85
C GLU A 275 7.14 13.81 -18.74
N GLY A 276 6.60 13.65 -17.53
CA GLY A 276 6.80 14.58 -16.42
C GLY A 276 6.06 15.91 -16.57
N THR A 277 5.48 16.17 -17.73
CA THR A 277 4.84 17.45 -18.07
C THR A 277 3.46 17.23 -18.71
N PRO A 278 2.51 18.17 -18.58
CA PRO A 278 2.61 19.36 -17.73
C PRO A 278 2.64 19.03 -16.25
N VAL A 279 3.25 19.90 -15.45
CA VAL A 279 3.14 19.89 -13.97
C VAL A 279 1.98 20.82 -13.60
N GLU A 280 0.94 20.23 -13.04
CA GLU A 280 -0.27 20.98 -12.67
C GLU A 280 -0.47 20.95 -11.16
N ARG A 281 -0.61 22.11 -10.53
CA ARG A 281 -1.08 22.17 -9.14
C ARG A 281 -2.60 21.96 -9.15
N VAL A 282 -3.03 20.82 -8.64
CA VAL A 282 -4.44 20.40 -8.69
C VAL A 282 -5.25 20.85 -7.49
N VAL A 283 -4.60 21.00 -6.33
CA VAL A 283 -5.23 21.50 -5.10
C VAL A 283 -4.21 22.29 -4.29
N GLN A 284 -4.64 23.45 -3.78
CA GLN A 284 -3.96 24.19 -2.72
C GLN A 284 -4.69 23.92 -1.41
N LEU A 285 -3.99 23.33 -0.45
CA LEU A 285 -4.48 23.16 0.91
C LEU A 285 -4.19 24.43 1.72
N ARG A 286 -4.72 24.51 2.95
CA ARG A 286 -4.38 25.61 3.86
C ARG A 286 -2.87 25.63 4.12
N GLN A 287 -2.31 26.82 4.33
CA GLN A 287 -0.85 27.05 4.39
C GLN A 287 -0.12 26.14 5.40
N GLU A 288 -0.77 25.84 6.53
CA GLU A 288 -0.21 25.04 7.62
C GLU A 288 -0.37 23.51 7.42
N ALA A 289 -0.98 23.07 6.32
CA ALA A 289 -1.32 21.67 6.13
C ALA A 289 -0.09 20.75 6.09
N ARG A 290 0.95 21.15 5.34
CA ARG A 290 2.19 20.33 5.21
C ARG A 290 1.89 18.91 4.76
N PRO A 291 1.38 18.70 3.53
CA PRO A 291 1.02 17.37 3.04
C PRO A 291 2.21 16.44 2.98
N MET A 292 2.01 15.20 3.45
CA MET A 292 3.01 14.15 3.54
C MET A 292 2.62 13.02 2.57
N SER A 293 1.92 12.00 3.06
CA SER A 293 1.54 10.83 2.27
C SER A 293 0.31 11.09 1.38
N VAL A 294 0.30 10.46 0.20
CA VAL A 294 -0.82 10.49 -0.76
C VAL A 294 -1.27 9.06 -1.04
N ARG A 295 -2.59 8.80 -0.96
CA ARG A 295 -3.18 7.51 -1.34
C ARG A 295 -4.35 7.73 -2.28
N LEU A 296 -4.37 6.95 -3.36
CA LEU A 296 -5.45 6.97 -4.35
C LEU A 296 -6.46 5.87 -4.08
N ASP A 297 -7.72 6.24 -3.90
CA ASP A 297 -8.88 5.36 -4.03
C ASP A 297 -9.46 5.51 -5.45
N ALA A 298 -9.02 4.66 -6.35
CA ALA A 298 -9.45 4.71 -7.75
C ALA A 298 -10.95 4.40 -7.91
N LYS A 299 -11.51 3.56 -7.04
CA LYS A 299 -12.93 3.18 -7.07
C LYS A 299 -13.83 4.36 -6.72
N ARG A 300 -13.46 5.13 -5.69
CA ARG A 300 -14.22 6.31 -5.26
C ARG A 300 -13.77 7.59 -5.97
N LYS A 301 -12.70 7.51 -6.80
CA LYS A 301 -12.07 8.68 -7.44
C LYS A 301 -11.69 9.75 -6.41
N ARG A 302 -11.02 9.33 -5.34
CA ARG A 302 -10.59 10.19 -4.24
C ARG A 302 -9.09 10.04 -4.00
N LEU A 303 -8.48 11.15 -3.59
CA LEU A 303 -7.16 11.14 -2.99
C LEU A 303 -7.29 11.45 -1.51
N TYR A 304 -6.56 10.70 -0.70
CA TYR A 304 -6.37 10.96 0.72
C TYR A 304 -4.95 11.50 0.91
N VAL A 305 -4.83 12.62 1.58
CA VAL A 305 -3.54 13.29 1.80
C VAL A 305 -3.38 13.57 3.29
N SER A 306 -2.39 12.96 3.94
CA SER A 306 -2.08 13.29 5.33
C SER A 306 -1.45 14.67 5.40
N THR A 307 -1.92 15.50 6.34
CA THR A 307 -1.42 16.86 6.51
C THR A 307 -0.57 16.94 7.78
N GLY A 308 0.75 16.73 7.63
CA GLY A 308 1.67 16.55 8.74
C GLY A 308 1.50 17.55 9.89
N ARG A 309 1.57 18.84 9.65
CA ARG A 309 1.31 19.86 10.69
C ARG A 309 -0.15 20.20 10.84
N GLY A 310 -0.97 19.86 9.86
CA GLY A 310 -2.42 20.11 9.86
C GLY A 310 -3.18 19.25 10.86
N GLY A 311 -2.68 18.06 11.21
CA GLY A 311 -3.38 17.12 12.09
C GLY A 311 -4.67 16.58 11.47
N THR A 312 -4.72 16.50 10.13
CA THR A 312 -5.90 16.05 9.38
C THR A 312 -5.49 15.11 8.24
N VAL A 313 -6.48 14.41 7.69
CA VAL A 313 -6.42 13.82 6.38
C VAL A 313 -7.32 14.62 5.44
N ALA A 314 -6.73 15.27 4.44
CA ALA A 314 -7.48 15.96 3.39
C ALA A 314 -8.02 14.94 2.39
N VAL A 315 -9.31 15.01 2.10
CA VAL A 315 -10.00 14.17 1.13
C VAL A 315 -10.30 14.99 -0.11
N ILE A 316 -9.76 14.59 -1.25
CA ILE A 316 -9.85 15.32 -2.51
C ILE A 316 -10.63 14.49 -3.51
N ASP A 317 -11.69 15.05 -4.07
CA ASP A 317 -12.44 14.48 -5.20
C ASP A 317 -11.67 14.74 -6.49
N ILE A 318 -11.47 13.68 -7.27
CA ILE A 318 -10.82 13.73 -8.59
C ILE A 318 -11.72 13.17 -9.72
N ALA A 319 -13.02 13.05 -9.48
CA ALA A 319 -13.96 12.60 -10.50
C ALA A 319 -14.11 13.60 -11.66
N GLY A 320 -13.90 14.88 -11.37
CA GLY A 320 -13.89 15.98 -12.33
C GLY A 320 -12.69 16.89 -12.09
N THR A 321 -12.93 18.21 -12.06
CA THR A 321 -11.90 19.15 -11.58
C THR A 321 -11.60 18.85 -10.12
N PRO A 322 -10.34 18.60 -9.76
CA PRO A 322 -9.97 18.25 -8.40
C PRO A 322 -10.39 19.32 -7.39
N LYS A 323 -11.00 18.91 -6.28
CA LYS A 323 -11.44 19.80 -5.21
C LYS A 323 -11.36 19.13 -3.84
N LEU A 324 -11.03 19.92 -2.83
CA LEU A 324 -11.09 19.49 -1.44
C LEU A 324 -12.56 19.22 -1.05
N LEU A 325 -12.86 18.01 -0.58
CA LEU A 325 -14.17 17.65 -0.05
C LEU A 325 -14.26 17.95 1.45
N GLN A 326 -13.25 17.49 2.19
CA GLN A 326 -13.24 17.53 3.64
C GLN A 326 -11.81 17.37 4.18
N GLU A 327 -11.55 17.91 5.35
CA GLU A 327 -10.41 17.57 6.20
C GLU A 327 -10.90 16.77 7.40
N VAL A 328 -10.51 15.50 7.50
CA VAL A 328 -10.85 14.62 8.62
C VAL A 328 -9.81 14.83 9.70
N LYS A 329 -10.23 15.29 10.90
CA LYS A 329 -9.32 15.46 12.04
C LYS A 329 -8.85 14.10 12.54
N VAL A 330 -7.54 13.96 12.72
CA VAL A 330 -6.86 12.77 13.25
C VAL A 330 -5.91 13.15 14.38
N GLY A 331 -5.01 12.27 14.77
CA GLY A 331 -3.97 12.61 15.74
C GLY A 331 -2.95 13.62 15.22
N ALA A 332 -2.00 13.98 16.05
CA ALA A 332 -0.99 14.98 15.72
C ALA A 332 0.01 14.44 14.69
N ARG A 333 0.35 15.26 13.72
CA ARG A 333 1.35 15.03 12.68
C ARG A 333 1.18 13.66 12.00
N PRO A 334 0.05 13.44 11.28
CA PRO A 334 -0.15 12.23 10.51
C PRO A 334 0.88 12.13 9.37
N TRP A 335 1.50 10.94 9.24
CA TRP A 335 2.51 10.66 8.24
C TRP A 335 2.00 9.65 7.22
N GLY A 336 2.42 8.40 7.37
CA GLY A 336 2.07 7.33 6.46
C GLY A 336 0.60 6.90 6.58
N MET A 337 0.03 6.51 5.45
CA MET A 337 -1.34 6.02 5.37
C MET A 337 -1.42 4.76 4.53
N ALA A 338 -2.42 3.92 4.80
CA ALA A 338 -2.77 2.78 3.95
C ALA A 338 -4.28 2.55 3.90
N LEU A 339 -4.79 2.22 2.72
CA LEU A 339 -6.17 1.75 2.54
C LEU A 339 -6.26 0.25 2.82
N SER A 340 -7.37 -0.20 3.39
CA SER A 340 -7.75 -1.61 3.38
C SER A 340 -7.95 -2.09 1.94
N ALA A 341 -7.84 -3.40 1.69
CA ALA A 341 -7.93 -3.98 0.35
C ALA A 341 -9.26 -3.67 -0.37
N ASP A 342 -10.35 -3.59 0.39
CA ASP A 342 -11.68 -3.20 -0.09
C ASP A 342 -11.87 -1.68 -0.24
N GLY A 343 -10.89 -0.89 0.25
CA GLY A 343 -10.94 0.55 0.32
C GLY A 343 -11.92 1.11 1.34
N ALA A 344 -12.52 0.28 2.21
CA ALA A 344 -13.53 0.73 3.17
C ALA A 344 -12.93 1.51 4.36
N ARG A 345 -11.67 1.25 4.69
CA ARG A 345 -10.97 1.88 5.81
C ARG A 345 -9.65 2.49 5.36
N LEU A 346 -9.32 3.63 5.93
CA LEU A 346 -8.00 4.26 5.79
C LEU A 346 -7.36 4.33 7.18
N TYR A 347 -6.13 3.85 7.28
CA TYR A 347 -5.31 3.88 8.48
C TYR A 347 -4.27 4.97 8.34
N THR A 348 -4.07 5.80 9.36
CA THR A 348 -3.04 6.84 9.37
C THR A 348 -2.22 6.81 10.66
N ALA A 349 -0.90 6.80 10.52
CA ALA A 349 0.05 6.86 11.63
C ALA A 349 0.22 8.30 12.12
N ASN A 350 -0.05 8.55 13.40
CA ASN A 350 0.00 9.88 14.01
C ASN A 350 1.20 9.98 14.95
N GLY A 351 2.32 10.52 14.45
CA GLY A 351 3.61 10.46 15.11
C GLY A 351 3.60 10.88 16.58
N PRO A 352 3.44 12.18 16.93
CA PRO A 352 3.46 12.63 18.32
C PRO A 352 2.30 12.13 19.19
N SER A 353 1.18 11.71 18.57
CA SER A 353 0.05 11.13 19.32
C SER A 353 0.29 9.68 19.73
N ASN A 354 1.25 8.97 19.11
CA ASN A 354 1.55 7.56 19.34
C ASN A 354 0.33 6.65 19.10
N ASP A 355 -0.44 6.96 18.06
CA ASP A 355 -1.64 6.22 17.72
C ASP A 355 -1.83 6.10 16.20
N VAL A 356 -2.81 5.28 15.83
CA VAL A 356 -3.33 5.14 14.48
C VAL A 356 -4.79 5.52 14.48
N SER A 357 -5.19 6.46 13.63
CA SER A 357 -6.61 6.72 13.37
C SER A 357 -7.11 5.81 12.25
N VAL A 358 -8.27 5.21 12.44
CA VAL A 358 -9.01 4.42 11.45
C VAL A 358 -10.17 5.26 10.94
N ILE A 359 -10.15 5.58 9.66
CA ILE A 359 -11.17 6.41 9.01
C ILE A 359 -12.06 5.50 8.16
N ASP A 360 -13.38 5.60 8.33
CA ASP A 360 -14.36 5.04 7.39
C ASP A 360 -14.37 5.91 6.13
N THR A 361 -14.10 5.30 4.97
CA THR A 361 -13.95 6.04 3.71
C THR A 361 -15.27 6.42 3.06
N ALA A 362 -16.39 5.85 3.49
CA ALA A 362 -17.73 6.21 3.02
C ALA A 362 -18.26 7.43 3.76
N THR A 363 -18.15 7.43 5.10
CA THR A 363 -18.65 8.51 5.95
C THR A 363 -17.64 9.63 6.18
N LEU A 364 -16.35 9.38 5.91
CA LEU A 364 -15.21 10.28 6.15
C LEU A 364 -15.10 10.69 7.63
N THR A 365 -15.31 9.73 8.53
CA THR A 365 -15.22 9.92 9.98
C THR A 365 -14.21 8.96 10.59
N VAL A 366 -13.53 9.37 11.66
CA VAL A 366 -12.70 8.48 12.47
C VAL A 366 -13.62 7.56 13.25
N ILE A 367 -13.47 6.24 13.04
CA ILE A 367 -14.25 5.20 13.71
C ILE A 367 -13.49 4.51 14.84
N SER A 368 -12.16 4.66 14.88
CA SER A 368 -11.31 4.10 15.93
C SER A 368 -9.99 4.89 16.01
N THR A 369 -9.44 4.97 17.22
CA THR A 369 -8.07 5.42 17.48
C THR A 369 -7.36 4.34 18.28
N ILE A 370 -6.26 3.82 17.76
CA ILE A 370 -5.57 2.65 18.29
C ILE A 370 -4.20 3.10 18.81
N PRO A 371 -3.93 3.05 20.12
CA PRO A 371 -2.59 3.31 20.65
C PRO A 371 -1.59 2.29 20.08
N VAL A 372 -0.41 2.78 19.68
CA VAL A 372 0.69 1.97 19.15
C VAL A 372 2.00 2.36 19.84
N GLY A 373 3.14 1.97 19.29
CA GLY A 373 4.43 2.40 19.82
C GLY A 373 4.74 3.89 19.55
N ARG A 374 5.87 4.37 20.05
CA ARG A 374 6.25 5.79 19.99
C ARG A 374 6.63 6.22 18.57
N SER A 375 6.19 7.41 18.20
CA SER A 375 6.42 8.05 16.91
C SER A 375 6.08 7.12 15.72
N PRO A 376 4.82 6.66 15.57
CA PRO A 376 4.44 5.87 14.41
C PRO A 376 4.64 6.68 13.12
N TRP A 377 5.26 6.01 12.10
CA TRP A 377 5.67 6.67 10.87
C TRP A 377 4.92 6.13 9.65
N GLY A 378 4.98 4.85 9.39
CA GLY A 378 4.41 4.20 8.21
C GLY A 378 3.30 3.22 8.56
N VAL A 379 2.41 2.94 7.59
CA VAL A 379 1.35 1.93 7.71
C VAL A 379 1.31 1.08 6.45
N ALA A 380 1.18 -0.25 6.61
CA ALA A 380 0.82 -1.18 5.55
C ALA A 380 -0.34 -2.07 6.02
N VAL A 381 -1.28 -2.41 5.13
CA VAL A 381 -2.44 -3.25 5.44
C VAL A 381 -2.43 -4.47 4.54
N SER A 382 -2.62 -5.67 5.13
CA SER A 382 -2.77 -6.91 4.37
C SER A 382 -4.14 -7.01 3.69
N ARG A 383 -4.22 -7.90 2.71
CA ARG A 383 -5.47 -8.19 1.98
C ARG A 383 -6.33 -9.16 2.77
#